data_dbd19d869d52f7f38f2a709383605791
#
_entry.id   dbd19d869d52f7f38f2a709383605791
#
_cell.length_a   1.000
_cell.length_b   1.000
_cell.length_c   1.000
_cell.angle_alpha   90.00
_cell.angle_beta   90.00
_cell.angle_gamma   90.00
#
_symmetry.space_group_name_H-M   'P 1'
#
loop_
_entity.id
_entity.type
_entity.pdbx_description
1 polymer ?
#
loop_
_entity_poly.entity_id
_entity_poly.type
_entity_poly.pdbx_seq_one_letter_code
_entity_poly.pdbx_strand_id
1 'polypeptide(L)'
;MKRRTEQQEAICADIIQKAEPFVQQQLEHDHSGHDWWHIDRVRKLSLKIAAKEGADSFICELAALLHDVADEKLNDSKQAGLDKVEQWLLLHVNDLEVIAHVMTIIATMSYNGGQNPPMESLEGQVVQDADRLDALGAIGIARTFMYAGSKGSMMHHPDKDFSQHEYRAAGKSAIYHFYEKLLKLKDLMNTAYARELAEVRHQWMEMYLEQFYREWNVDDVQ
;
A
#
# COMPACT_ATOMS: atom_id res chain seq x y z
N MET A 1 23.05 -10.79 6.07
CA MET A 1 22.01 -11.66 6.70
C MET A 1 22.50 -13.09 6.86
N LYS A 2 22.32 -13.74 8.02
CA LYS A 2 22.60 -15.19 8.17
C LYS A 2 21.51 -15.96 7.42
N ARG A 3 21.90 -16.93 6.58
CA ARG A 3 20.96 -17.81 5.90
C ARG A 3 20.17 -18.61 6.93
N ARG A 4 18.85 -18.68 6.82
CA ARG A 4 18.00 -19.53 7.64
C ARG A 4 18.33 -21.00 7.36
N THR A 5 18.19 -21.86 8.38
CA THR A 5 18.24 -23.31 8.21
C THR A 5 16.96 -23.79 7.52
N GLU A 6 16.99 -24.97 6.90
CA GLU A 6 15.81 -25.59 6.29
C GLU A 6 14.62 -25.68 7.27
N GLN A 7 14.89 -25.97 8.55
CA GLN A 7 13.86 -26.02 9.59
C GLN A 7 13.25 -24.63 9.84
N GLN A 8 14.06 -23.56 9.84
CA GLN A 8 13.59 -22.19 10.01
C GLN A 8 12.77 -21.74 8.79
N GLU A 9 13.19 -22.13 7.58
CA GLU A 9 12.43 -21.84 6.35
C GLU A 9 11.06 -22.53 6.36
N ALA A 10 10.98 -23.79 6.81
CA ALA A 10 9.73 -24.53 6.96
C ALA A 10 8.76 -23.87 7.98
N ILE A 11 9.30 -23.38 9.11
CA ILE A 11 8.52 -22.63 10.11
C ILE A 11 7.99 -21.31 9.50
N CYS A 12 8.82 -20.57 8.80
CA CYS A 12 8.40 -19.32 8.13
C CYS A 12 7.28 -19.59 7.11
N ALA A 13 7.42 -20.64 6.30
CA ALA A 13 6.40 -21.02 5.32
C ALA A 13 5.06 -21.42 5.99
N ASP A 14 5.09 -22.14 7.10
CA ASP A 14 3.88 -22.49 7.87
C ASP A 14 3.18 -21.24 8.42
N ILE A 15 3.95 -20.27 8.94
CA ILE A 15 3.39 -19.00 9.41
C ILE A 15 2.69 -18.24 8.28
N ILE A 16 3.34 -18.12 7.12
CA ILE A 16 2.76 -17.44 5.94
C ILE A 16 1.48 -18.16 5.48
N GLN A 17 1.49 -19.49 5.42
CA GLN A 17 0.32 -20.29 5.07
C GLN A 17 -0.86 -20.08 6.01
N LYS A 18 -0.62 -19.80 7.29
CA LYS A 18 -1.67 -19.46 8.28
C LYS A 18 -2.12 -18.00 8.17
N ALA A 19 -1.24 -17.08 7.77
CA ALA A 19 -1.58 -15.68 7.62
C ALA A 19 -2.56 -15.43 6.46
N GLU A 20 -2.41 -16.13 5.35
CA GLU A 20 -3.24 -15.94 4.16
C GLU A 20 -4.76 -16.09 4.44
N PRO A 21 -5.27 -17.21 4.97
CA PRO A 21 -6.70 -17.35 5.24
C PRO A 21 -7.20 -16.39 6.33
N PHE A 22 -6.37 -16.06 7.31
CA PHE A 22 -6.70 -15.05 8.31
C PHE A 22 -6.95 -13.70 7.67
N VAL A 23 -6.05 -13.23 6.81
CA VAL A 23 -6.16 -11.94 6.09
C VAL A 23 -7.35 -11.96 5.15
N GLN A 24 -7.55 -13.03 4.37
CA GLN A 24 -8.70 -13.19 3.48
C GLN A 24 -10.02 -13.02 4.24
N GLN A 25 -10.15 -13.65 5.40
CA GLN A 25 -11.34 -13.54 6.25
C GLN A 25 -11.55 -12.10 6.75
N GLN A 26 -10.48 -11.39 7.13
CA GLN A 26 -10.61 -9.99 7.60
C GLN A 26 -11.05 -9.02 6.50
N LEU A 27 -10.72 -9.31 5.24
CA LEU A 27 -10.96 -8.42 4.10
C LEU A 27 -12.13 -8.87 3.20
N GLU A 28 -12.87 -9.93 3.56
CA GLU A 28 -13.92 -10.54 2.74
C GLU A 28 -15.00 -9.55 2.29
N HIS A 29 -15.27 -8.52 3.08
CA HIS A 29 -16.34 -7.56 2.83
C HIS A 29 -15.83 -6.18 2.36
N ASP A 30 -14.52 -6.03 2.11
CA ASP A 30 -14.01 -4.75 1.61
C ASP A 30 -14.20 -4.63 0.09
N HIS A 31 -14.93 -3.60 -0.32
CA HIS A 31 -15.16 -3.23 -1.72
C HIS A 31 -14.52 -1.89 -2.08
N SER A 32 -13.67 -1.34 -1.19
CA SER A 32 -13.06 -0.02 -1.37
C SER A 32 -11.69 -0.07 -2.08
N GLY A 33 -11.20 -1.27 -2.43
CA GLY A 33 -9.90 -1.48 -3.03
C GLY A 33 -8.79 -1.89 -2.05
N HIS A 34 -9.17 -2.17 -0.78
CA HIS A 34 -8.32 -2.82 0.23
C HIS A 34 -8.72 -4.31 0.35
N ASP A 35 -8.99 -4.95 -0.78
CA ASP A 35 -9.37 -6.35 -0.87
C ASP A 35 -8.15 -7.29 -0.82
N TRP A 36 -8.40 -8.60 -0.74
CA TRP A 36 -7.36 -9.61 -0.79
C TRP A 36 -6.39 -9.43 -1.98
N TRP A 37 -6.88 -8.99 -3.12
CA TRP A 37 -6.05 -8.84 -4.32
C TRP A 37 -5.07 -7.68 -4.22
N HIS A 38 -5.41 -6.64 -3.45
CA HIS A 38 -4.44 -5.61 -3.07
C HIS A 38 -3.31 -6.22 -2.24
N ILE A 39 -3.65 -6.96 -1.19
CA ILE A 39 -2.67 -7.63 -0.32
C ILE A 39 -1.76 -8.56 -1.12
N ASP A 40 -2.32 -9.39 -1.99
CA ASP A 40 -1.56 -10.32 -2.82
C ASP A 40 -0.58 -9.59 -3.77
N ARG A 41 -0.99 -8.45 -4.35
CA ARG A 41 -0.08 -7.62 -5.18
C ARG A 41 1.02 -6.95 -4.35
N VAL A 42 0.69 -6.39 -3.19
CA VAL A 42 1.67 -5.79 -2.27
C VAL A 42 2.67 -6.84 -1.79
N ARG A 43 2.20 -8.02 -1.38
CA ARG A 43 3.03 -9.18 -1.05
C ARG A 43 4.02 -9.54 -2.15
N LYS A 44 3.53 -9.71 -3.39
CA LYS A 44 4.37 -10.04 -4.55
C LYS A 44 5.40 -8.96 -4.88
N LEU A 45 5.01 -7.69 -4.75
CA LEU A 45 5.91 -6.55 -4.92
C LEU A 45 6.97 -6.54 -3.81
N SER A 46 6.58 -6.71 -2.55
CA SER A 46 7.49 -6.76 -1.41
C SER A 46 8.56 -7.85 -1.57
N LEU A 47 8.16 -9.06 -1.96
CA LEU A 47 9.10 -10.16 -2.20
C LEU A 47 10.06 -9.83 -3.36
N LYS A 48 9.57 -9.21 -4.41
CA LYS A 48 10.39 -8.83 -5.57
C LYS A 48 11.39 -7.73 -5.22
N ILE A 49 10.97 -6.71 -4.47
CA ILE A 49 11.83 -5.63 -4.00
C ILE A 49 12.84 -6.19 -2.98
N ALA A 50 12.40 -6.99 -2.00
CA ALA A 50 13.27 -7.61 -1.00
C ALA A 50 14.41 -8.42 -1.64
N ALA A 51 14.11 -9.20 -2.68
CA ALA A 51 15.11 -9.97 -3.41
C ALA A 51 16.14 -9.09 -4.14
N LYS A 52 15.79 -7.88 -4.55
CA LYS A 52 16.69 -6.93 -5.20
C LYS A 52 17.53 -6.13 -4.21
N GLU A 53 16.94 -5.75 -3.09
CA GLU A 53 17.58 -4.89 -2.09
C GLU A 53 18.29 -5.69 -0.98
N GLY A 54 18.09 -7.02 -0.91
CA GLY A 54 18.71 -7.88 0.09
C GLY A 54 18.05 -7.84 1.47
N ALA A 55 16.76 -7.47 1.52
CA ALA A 55 15.96 -7.47 2.73
C ALA A 55 15.50 -8.88 3.14
N ASP A 56 15.07 -9.04 4.39
CA ASP A 56 14.50 -10.30 4.88
C ASP A 56 13.11 -10.55 4.26
N SER A 57 13.04 -11.50 3.33
CA SER A 57 11.82 -11.82 2.60
C SER A 57 10.67 -12.29 3.51
N PHE A 58 10.96 -13.00 4.60
CA PHE A 58 9.92 -13.45 5.53
C PHE A 58 9.28 -12.28 6.27
N ILE A 59 10.08 -11.35 6.80
CA ILE A 59 9.56 -10.15 7.49
C ILE A 59 8.77 -9.29 6.50
N CYS A 60 9.31 -9.08 5.29
CA CYS A 60 8.63 -8.31 4.25
C CYS A 60 7.29 -8.95 3.87
N GLU A 61 7.25 -10.27 3.66
CA GLU A 61 6.05 -11.00 3.27
C GLU A 61 4.99 -10.97 4.36
N LEU A 62 5.38 -11.24 5.62
CA LEU A 62 4.48 -11.25 6.77
C LEU A 62 3.90 -9.86 7.04
N ALA A 63 4.73 -8.81 7.01
CA ALA A 63 4.26 -7.45 7.17
C ALA A 63 3.34 -7.01 6.03
N ALA A 64 3.66 -7.38 4.78
CA ALA A 64 2.82 -7.10 3.61
C ALA A 64 1.45 -7.81 3.69
N LEU A 65 1.38 -9.03 4.22
CA LEU A 65 0.11 -9.73 4.42
C LEU A 65 -0.75 -9.06 5.48
N LEU A 66 -0.17 -8.60 6.59
CA LEU A 66 -0.90 -8.15 7.76
C LEU A 66 -1.19 -6.64 7.79
N HIS A 67 -0.59 -5.83 6.92
CA HIS A 67 -0.58 -4.37 7.05
C HIS A 67 -1.98 -3.73 7.08
N ASP A 68 -2.88 -4.16 6.21
CA ASP A 68 -4.24 -3.60 6.12
C ASP A 68 -5.20 -4.18 7.15
N VAL A 69 -4.87 -5.32 7.80
CA VAL A 69 -5.66 -5.84 8.93
C VAL A 69 -5.74 -4.83 10.07
N ALA A 70 -4.70 -4.01 10.23
CA ALA A 70 -4.63 -2.95 11.24
C ALA A 70 -5.28 -1.61 10.80
N ASP A 71 -5.82 -1.51 9.57
CA ASP A 71 -6.41 -0.26 9.08
C ASP A 71 -7.64 0.13 9.92
N GLU A 72 -7.70 1.42 10.29
CA GLU A 72 -8.84 2.01 11.05
C GLU A 72 -10.19 1.91 10.33
N LYS A 73 -10.18 1.70 9.01
CA LYS A 73 -11.41 1.50 8.23
C LYS A 73 -12.06 0.13 8.46
N LEU A 74 -11.28 -0.83 8.93
CA LEU A 74 -11.69 -2.20 9.20
C LEU A 74 -11.87 -2.48 10.70
N ASN A 75 -11.53 -1.53 11.55
CA ASN A 75 -11.54 -1.68 13.00
C ASN A 75 -12.17 -0.45 13.67
N ASP A 76 -12.61 -0.59 14.92
CA ASP A 76 -13.16 0.50 15.71
C ASP A 76 -12.15 1.64 15.97
N SER A 77 -10.86 1.31 15.93
CA SER A 77 -9.74 2.26 16.02
C SER A 77 -8.47 1.64 15.46
N LYS A 78 -7.48 2.50 15.14
CA LYS A 78 -6.14 2.05 14.74
C LYS A 78 -5.52 1.12 15.82
N GLN A 79 -5.71 1.45 17.11
CA GLN A 79 -5.18 0.63 18.20
C GLN A 79 -5.82 -0.75 18.22
N ALA A 80 -7.13 -0.86 18.09
CA ALA A 80 -7.82 -2.15 18.04
C ALA A 80 -7.34 -3.02 16.86
N GLY A 81 -7.05 -2.41 15.71
CA GLY A 81 -6.46 -3.11 14.57
C GLY A 81 -5.03 -3.60 14.85
N LEU A 82 -4.20 -2.78 15.46
CA LEU A 82 -2.84 -3.18 15.88
C LEU A 82 -2.87 -4.31 16.92
N ASP A 83 -3.74 -4.21 17.92
CA ASP A 83 -3.89 -5.25 18.95
C ASP A 83 -4.32 -6.60 18.34
N LYS A 84 -5.20 -6.56 17.32
CA LYS A 84 -5.62 -7.77 16.59
C LYS A 84 -4.44 -8.44 15.87
N VAL A 85 -3.61 -7.65 15.18
CA VAL A 85 -2.42 -8.16 14.50
C VAL A 85 -1.40 -8.70 15.49
N GLU A 86 -1.15 -7.99 16.60
CA GLU A 86 -0.21 -8.42 17.64
C GLU A 86 -0.66 -9.74 18.28
N GLN A 87 -1.94 -9.90 18.62
CA GLN A 87 -2.49 -11.15 19.14
C GLN A 87 -2.30 -12.31 18.16
N TRP A 88 -2.54 -12.08 16.87
CA TRP A 88 -2.31 -13.10 15.86
C TRP A 88 -0.83 -13.48 15.77
N LEU A 89 0.08 -12.49 15.80
CA LEU A 89 1.53 -12.73 15.76
C LEU A 89 2.00 -13.49 16.99
N LEU A 90 1.57 -13.11 18.19
CA LEU A 90 1.91 -13.81 19.45
C LEU A 90 1.45 -15.27 19.48
N LEU A 91 0.37 -15.60 18.77
CA LEU A 91 -0.13 -16.97 18.67
C LEU A 91 0.67 -17.84 17.70
N HIS A 92 1.25 -17.27 16.66
CA HIS A 92 1.85 -18.03 15.55
C HIS A 92 3.36 -17.86 15.40
N VAL A 93 3.95 -16.78 15.94
CA VAL A 93 5.37 -16.45 15.84
C VAL A 93 6.02 -16.54 17.21
N ASN A 94 7.05 -17.39 17.36
CA ASN A 94 7.75 -17.56 18.64
C ASN A 94 8.87 -16.55 18.87
N ASP A 95 9.30 -15.83 17.82
CA ASP A 95 10.40 -14.87 17.86
C ASP A 95 9.87 -13.46 18.15
N LEU A 96 10.11 -12.95 19.34
CA LEU A 96 9.66 -11.65 19.79
C LEU A 96 10.30 -10.48 19.01
N GLU A 97 11.52 -10.67 18.49
CA GLU A 97 12.18 -9.64 17.68
C GLU A 97 11.48 -9.52 16.32
N VAL A 98 11.08 -10.64 15.71
CA VAL A 98 10.27 -10.67 14.50
C VAL A 98 8.91 -9.99 14.73
N ILE A 99 8.22 -10.32 15.83
CA ILE A 99 6.94 -9.70 16.18
C ILE A 99 7.09 -8.17 16.28
N ALA A 100 8.04 -7.73 17.10
CA ALA A 100 8.28 -6.29 17.30
C ALA A 100 8.62 -5.57 15.98
N HIS A 101 9.41 -6.21 15.12
CA HIS A 101 9.79 -5.65 13.82
C HIS A 101 8.57 -5.51 12.89
N VAL A 102 7.77 -6.57 12.73
CA VAL A 102 6.55 -6.54 11.91
C VAL A 102 5.56 -5.50 12.44
N MET A 103 5.34 -5.45 13.76
CA MET A 103 4.45 -4.46 14.38
C MET A 103 4.92 -3.03 14.15
N THR A 104 6.23 -2.77 14.26
CA THR A 104 6.81 -1.44 13.96
C THR A 104 6.55 -1.02 12.52
N ILE A 105 6.75 -1.93 11.56
CA ILE A 105 6.47 -1.68 10.15
C ILE A 105 4.99 -1.29 9.98
N ILE A 106 4.06 -2.10 10.46
CA ILE A 106 2.62 -1.88 10.27
C ILE A 106 2.15 -0.58 10.94
N ALA A 107 2.66 -0.29 12.13
CA ALA A 107 2.26 0.92 12.87
C ALA A 107 2.68 2.22 12.18
N THR A 108 3.77 2.21 11.40
CA THR A 108 4.42 3.42 10.87
C THR A 108 4.34 3.60 9.35
N MET A 109 4.02 2.54 8.58
CA MET A 109 4.11 2.56 7.11
C MET A 109 3.06 3.44 6.40
N SER A 110 1.96 3.80 7.07
CA SER A 110 0.86 4.56 6.46
C SER A 110 1.34 5.89 5.86
N TYR A 111 0.69 6.34 4.77
CA TYR A 111 1.05 7.60 4.09
C TYR A 111 0.84 8.84 4.96
N ASN A 112 -0.26 8.94 5.69
CA ASN A 112 -0.61 10.05 6.61
C ASN A 112 -0.22 11.45 6.09
N GLY A 113 -0.48 11.74 4.79
CA GLY A 113 -0.09 13.03 4.18
C GLY A 113 1.43 13.23 4.02
N GLY A 114 2.22 12.18 4.15
CA GLY A 114 3.69 12.26 4.13
C GLY A 114 4.32 12.76 5.45
N GLN A 115 3.55 12.83 6.54
CA GLN A 115 3.99 13.36 7.83
C GLN A 115 4.56 12.28 8.77
N ASN A 116 4.49 11.01 8.41
CA ASN A 116 5.11 9.95 9.20
C ASN A 116 6.64 10.03 9.10
N PRO A 117 7.38 9.67 10.17
CA PRO A 117 8.83 9.58 10.09
C PRO A 117 9.25 8.57 9.03
N PRO A 118 10.45 8.72 8.45
CA PRO A 118 11.00 7.75 7.50
C PRO A 118 11.06 6.35 8.11
N MET A 119 10.86 5.32 7.28
CA MET A 119 11.02 3.94 7.70
C MET A 119 12.50 3.65 8.00
N GLU A 120 12.78 3.17 9.22
CA GLU A 120 14.16 2.95 9.69
C GLU A 120 14.75 1.64 9.16
N SER A 121 13.94 0.56 9.12
CA SER A 121 14.41 -0.74 8.66
C SER A 121 14.25 -0.90 7.14
N LEU A 122 15.16 -1.68 6.54
CA LEU A 122 15.10 -2.00 5.11
C LEU A 122 13.80 -2.75 4.76
N GLU A 123 13.37 -3.67 5.62
CA GLU A 123 12.12 -4.42 5.44
C GLU A 123 10.92 -3.48 5.46
N GLY A 124 10.90 -2.51 6.37
CA GLY A 124 9.86 -1.49 6.41
C GLY A 124 9.84 -0.61 5.17
N GLN A 125 11.03 -0.20 4.67
CA GLN A 125 11.16 0.53 3.41
C GLN A 125 10.60 -0.27 2.24
N VAL A 126 10.91 -1.57 2.15
CA VAL A 126 10.43 -2.48 1.10
C VAL A 126 8.90 -2.60 1.12
N VAL A 127 8.29 -2.84 2.29
CA VAL A 127 6.84 -3.03 2.40
C VAL A 127 6.10 -1.73 2.12
N GLN A 128 6.58 -0.61 2.64
CA GLN A 128 6.01 0.71 2.37
C GLN A 128 6.08 1.07 0.88
N ASP A 129 7.19 0.78 0.22
CA ASP A 129 7.35 1.00 -1.22
C ASP A 129 6.42 0.11 -2.04
N ALA A 130 6.24 -1.15 -1.64
CA ALA A 130 5.34 -2.08 -2.31
C ALA A 130 3.88 -1.61 -2.24
N ASP A 131 3.41 -1.15 -1.08
CA ASP A 131 2.08 -0.57 -0.91
C ASP A 131 1.91 0.70 -1.75
N ARG A 132 2.87 1.62 -1.70
CA ARG A 132 2.87 2.85 -2.52
C ARG A 132 2.85 2.54 -4.02
N LEU A 133 3.59 1.54 -4.47
CA LEU A 133 3.60 1.11 -5.87
C LEU A 133 2.25 0.56 -6.31
N ASP A 134 1.48 -0.13 -5.46
CA ASP A 134 0.12 -0.59 -5.81
C ASP A 134 -0.88 0.56 -5.98
N ALA A 135 -0.55 1.74 -5.45
CA ALA A 135 -1.31 2.97 -5.67
C ALA A 135 -0.90 3.74 -6.94
N LEU A 136 0.08 3.26 -7.71
CA LEU A 136 0.57 3.91 -8.92
C LEU A 136 0.23 3.12 -10.19
N GLY A 137 0.28 3.81 -11.33
CA GLY A 137 0.07 3.23 -12.65
C GLY A 137 -1.37 2.79 -12.90
N ALA A 138 -1.57 1.85 -13.82
CA ALA A 138 -2.89 1.40 -14.26
C ALA A 138 -3.76 0.86 -13.12
N ILE A 139 -3.17 0.10 -12.19
CA ILE A 139 -3.88 -0.41 -11.02
C ILE A 139 -4.27 0.73 -10.07
N GLY A 140 -3.36 1.67 -9.82
CA GLY A 140 -3.63 2.84 -8.98
C GLY A 140 -4.75 3.71 -9.54
N ILE A 141 -4.78 3.93 -10.87
CA ILE A 141 -5.86 4.62 -11.58
C ILE A 141 -7.20 3.90 -11.31
N ALA A 142 -7.27 2.60 -11.58
CA ALA A 142 -8.50 1.82 -11.40
C ALA A 142 -8.99 1.84 -9.94
N ARG A 143 -8.10 1.63 -8.98
CA ARG A 143 -8.42 1.68 -7.54
C ARG A 143 -8.94 3.06 -7.11
N THR A 144 -8.37 4.14 -7.65
CA THR A 144 -8.81 5.50 -7.33
C THR A 144 -10.26 5.74 -7.72
N PHE A 145 -10.66 5.33 -8.93
CA PHE A 145 -12.05 5.47 -9.37
C PHE A 145 -13.00 4.51 -8.65
N MET A 146 -12.57 3.29 -8.36
CA MET A 146 -13.34 2.34 -7.56
C MET A 146 -13.61 2.89 -6.15
N TYR A 147 -12.60 3.41 -5.47
CA TYR A 147 -12.74 4.04 -4.16
C TYR A 147 -13.66 5.28 -4.21
N ALA A 148 -13.46 6.17 -5.17
CA ALA A 148 -14.31 7.35 -5.34
C ALA A 148 -15.78 6.95 -5.56
N GLY A 149 -16.03 5.95 -6.40
CA GLY A 149 -17.38 5.40 -6.63
C GLY A 149 -18.01 4.83 -5.36
N SER A 150 -17.24 4.05 -4.56
CA SER A 150 -17.73 3.49 -3.30
C SER A 150 -18.10 4.55 -2.25
N LYS A 151 -17.52 5.76 -2.35
CA LYS A 151 -17.81 6.91 -1.48
C LYS A 151 -18.82 7.90 -2.06
N GLY A 152 -19.38 7.63 -3.25
CA GLY A 152 -20.25 8.57 -3.95
C GLY A 152 -19.56 9.87 -4.38
N SER A 153 -18.24 9.85 -4.51
CA SER A 153 -17.46 11.01 -4.94
C SER A 153 -17.51 11.18 -6.46
N MET A 154 -17.45 12.43 -6.93
CA MET A 154 -17.40 12.73 -8.36
C MET A 154 -16.08 12.26 -8.99
N MET A 155 -16.14 11.94 -10.27
CA MET A 155 -14.95 11.63 -11.07
C MET A 155 -14.01 12.84 -11.14
N HIS A 156 -14.53 14.00 -11.53
CA HIS A 156 -13.81 15.25 -11.69
C HIS A 156 -14.71 16.44 -11.30
N HIS A 157 -14.11 17.55 -10.90
CA HIS A 157 -14.80 18.81 -10.62
C HIS A 157 -14.07 19.93 -11.39
N PRO A 158 -14.62 20.40 -12.53
CA PRO A 158 -13.92 21.32 -13.43
C PRO A 158 -13.63 22.70 -12.80
N ASP A 159 -14.49 23.14 -11.87
CA ASP A 159 -14.37 24.47 -11.23
C ASP A 159 -13.42 24.50 -10.05
N LYS A 160 -12.77 23.38 -9.71
CA LYS A 160 -11.81 23.32 -8.59
C LYS A 160 -10.40 23.56 -9.08
N ASP A 161 -9.76 24.55 -8.46
CA ASP A 161 -8.34 24.78 -8.60
C ASP A 161 -7.56 23.71 -7.80
N PHE A 162 -6.80 22.89 -8.52
CA PHE A 162 -5.92 21.88 -7.93
C PHE A 162 -4.55 22.42 -7.51
N SER A 163 -4.31 23.74 -7.60
CA SER A 163 -3.04 24.37 -7.18
C SER A 163 -2.86 24.35 -5.65
N GLN A 164 -3.95 24.24 -4.89
CA GLN A 164 -3.92 24.09 -3.42
C GLN A 164 -4.27 22.66 -3.03
N HIS A 165 -3.26 21.82 -2.91
CA HIS A 165 -3.40 20.38 -2.70
C HIS A 165 -3.34 20.02 -1.20
N GLU A 166 -4.39 20.30 -0.46
CA GLU A 166 -4.49 19.86 0.93
C GLU A 166 -4.94 18.40 1.01
N TYR A 167 -4.12 17.58 1.68
CA TYR A 167 -4.45 16.18 1.93
C TYR A 167 -5.71 16.08 2.81
N ARG A 168 -6.69 15.28 2.35
CA ARG A 168 -8.01 15.09 2.99
C ARG A 168 -8.91 16.34 3.02
N ALA A 169 -8.75 17.31 2.15
CA ALA A 169 -9.68 18.43 2.02
C ALA A 169 -11.11 17.98 1.65
N ALA A 170 -12.13 18.76 2.00
CA ALA A 170 -13.53 18.44 1.71
C ALA A 170 -13.87 18.58 0.21
N GLY A 171 -14.83 17.79 -0.28
CA GLY A 171 -15.37 17.89 -1.64
C GLY A 171 -14.43 17.34 -2.73
N LYS A 172 -13.83 16.21 -2.48
CA LYS A 172 -12.87 15.53 -3.35
C LYS A 172 -13.50 14.87 -4.56
N SER A 173 -12.75 14.87 -5.64
CA SER A 173 -13.01 14.02 -6.81
C SER A 173 -11.90 12.96 -6.97
N ALA A 174 -12.14 11.94 -7.80
CA ALA A 174 -11.11 10.96 -8.12
C ALA A 174 -9.87 11.64 -8.72
N ILE A 175 -10.04 12.58 -9.66
CA ILE A 175 -8.95 13.32 -10.28
C ILE A 175 -8.17 14.18 -9.27
N TYR A 176 -8.85 14.78 -8.27
CA TYR A 176 -8.14 15.52 -7.22
C TYR A 176 -7.16 14.64 -6.45
N HIS A 177 -7.50 13.35 -6.21
CA HIS A 177 -6.66 12.41 -5.48
C HIS A 177 -5.29 12.16 -6.15
N PHE A 178 -5.22 12.26 -7.48
CA PHE A 178 -3.94 12.18 -8.20
C PHE A 178 -2.98 13.27 -7.73
N TYR A 179 -3.46 14.51 -7.62
CA TYR A 179 -2.61 15.66 -7.27
C TYR A 179 -2.34 15.77 -5.76
N GLU A 180 -3.32 15.42 -4.91
CA GLU A 180 -3.11 15.50 -3.46
C GLU A 180 -2.16 14.42 -2.94
N LYS A 181 -2.11 13.24 -3.58
CA LYS A 181 -1.34 12.08 -3.11
C LYS A 181 -0.55 11.37 -4.20
N LEU A 182 -1.21 10.82 -5.22
CA LEU A 182 -0.62 9.77 -6.05
C LEU A 182 0.61 10.24 -6.82
N LEU A 183 0.56 11.42 -7.45
CA LEU A 183 1.69 11.98 -8.19
C LEU A 183 2.91 12.31 -7.31
N LYS A 184 2.72 12.45 -6.00
CA LYS A 184 3.80 12.70 -5.03
C LYS A 184 4.50 11.43 -4.56
N LEU A 185 3.86 10.24 -4.72
CA LEU A 185 4.38 8.99 -4.17
C LEU A 185 5.70 8.55 -4.82
N LYS A 186 5.93 8.89 -6.08
CA LYS A 186 7.19 8.59 -6.78
C LYS A 186 8.41 9.10 -6.01
N ASP A 187 8.36 10.34 -5.54
CA ASP A 187 9.46 11.00 -4.85
C ASP A 187 9.65 10.53 -3.40
N LEU A 188 8.72 9.73 -2.90
CA LEU A 188 8.72 9.17 -1.56
C LEU A 188 9.18 7.71 -1.51
N MET A 189 9.62 7.11 -2.62
CA MET A 189 10.16 5.76 -2.64
C MET A 189 11.50 5.68 -1.92
N ASN A 190 11.63 4.66 -1.08
CA ASN A 190 12.81 4.47 -0.22
C ASN A 190 13.92 3.72 -0.94
N THR A 191 13.57 2.64 -1.67
CA THR A 191 14.53 1.70 -2.26
C THR A 191 14.84 2.02 -3.73
N ALA A 192 16.01 1.61 -4.21
CA ALA A 192 16.44 1.90 -5.58
C ALA A 192 15.54 1.23 -6.62
N TYR A 193 15.23 -0.05 -6.41
CA TYR A 193 14.38 -0.80 -7.33
C TYR A 193 12.94 -0.28 -7.37
N ALA A 194 12.39 0.14 -6.22
CA ALA A 194 11.04 0.73 -6.19
C ALA A 194 10.98 2.07 -6.91
N ARG A 195 12.04 2.90 -6.84
CA ARG A 195 12.11 4.17 -7.61
C ARG A 195 12.03 3.93 -9.12
N GLU A 196 12.75 2.93 -9.63
CA GLU A 196 12.70 2.57 -11.05
C GLU A 196 11.28 2.17 -11.48
N LEU A 197 10.60 1.33 -10.68
CA LEU A 197 9.22 0.92 -10.96
C LEU A 197 8.23 2.09 -10.84
N ALA A 198 8.42 2.96 -9.85
CA ALA A 198 7.56 4.12 -9.62
C ALA A 198 7.63 5.11 -10.77
N GLU A 199 8.81 5.34 -11.35
CA GLU A 199 8.99 6.21 -12.51
C GLU A 199 8.12 5.76 -13.68
N VAL A 200 8.17 4.47 -14.04
CA VAL A 200 7.36 3.92 -15.14
C VAL A 200 5.86 4.04 -14.84
N ARG A 201 5.45 3.73 -13.61
CA ARG A 201 4.03 3.80 -13.22
C ARG A 201 3.51 5.24 -13.16
N HIS A 202 4.36 6.18 -12.75
CA HIS A 202 4.05 7.59 -12.71
C HIS A 202 3.80 8.16 -14.11
N GLN A 203 4.68 7.85 -15.08
CA GLN A 203 4.51 8.26 -16.47
C GLN A 203 3.17 7.79 -17.07
N TRP A 204 2.75 6.57 -16.76
CA TRP A 204 1.41 6.06 -17.14
C TRP A 204 0.27 6.91 -16.57
N MET A 205 0.42 7.40 -15.35
CA MET A 205 -0.60 8.25 -14.72
C MET A 205 -0.64 9.65 -15.34
N GLU A 206 0.52 10.22 -15.68
CA GLU A 206 0.60 11.51 -16.39
C GLU A 206 -0.05 11.42 -17.77
N MET A 207 0.28 10.37 -18.54
CA MET A 207 -0.35 10.12 -19.85
C MET A 207 -1.87 9.94 -19.73
N TYR A 208 -2.32 9.21 -18.70
CA TYR A 208 -3.75 9.03 -18.44
C TYR A 208 -4.44 10.36 -18.14
N LEU A 209 -3.85 11.22 -17.30
CA LEU A 209 -4.42 12.54 -16.97
C LEU A 209 -4.46 13.46 -18.18
N GLU A 210 -3.41 13.48 -19.01
CA GLU A 210 -3.41 14.24 -20.26
C GLU A 210 -4.57 13.80 -21.16
N GLN A 211 -4.71 12.51 -21.41
CA GLN A 211 -5.79 11.97 -22.22
C GLN A 211 -7.17 12.22 -21.60
N PHE A 212 -7.30 12.07 -20.26
CA PHE A 212 -8.53 12.36 -19.55
C PHE A 212 -9.00 13.80 -19.75
N TYR A 213 -8.12 14.77 -19.63
CA TYR A 213 -8.49 16.18 -19.81
C TYR A 213 -8.83 16.53 -21.26
N ARG A 214 -8.15 15.95 -22.24
CA ARG A 214 -8.49 16.12 -23.65
C ARG A 214 -9.90 15.63 -23.95
N GLU A 215 -10.25 14.44 -23.47
CA GLU A 215 -11.61 13.89 -23.62
C GLU A 215 -12.65 14.68 -22.82
N TRP A 216 -12.31 15.09 -21.61
CA TRP A 216 -13.22 15.89 -20.77
C TRP A 216 -13.60 17.22 -21.41
N ASN A 217 -12.66 17.90 -22.04
CA ASN A 217 -12.86 19.17 -22.71
C ASN A 217 -13.33 19.02 -24.18
N VAL A 218 -13.44 17.77 -24.67
CA VAL A 218 -13.79 17.47 -26.08
C VAL A 218 -12.75 18.05 -27.08
N ASP A 219 -11.47 18.09 -26.65
CA ASP A 219 -10.33 18.59 -27.46
C ASP A 219 -9.63 17.46 -28.25
N ASP A 220 -10.09 16.23 -28.12
CA ASP A 220 -9.56 15.03 -28.80
C ASP A 220 -10.21 14.76 -30.16
N VAL A 221 -11.25 15.53 -30.55
CA VAL A 221 -11.96 15.45 -31.82
C VAL A 221 -11.44 16.54 -32.75
N GLN A 222 -10.87 16.13 -33.90
CA GLN A 222 -10.49 17.06 -35.03
C GLN A 222 -11.62 17.16 -36.04
#